data_567a5bdc9afd1b57dd9c41cd1649bea6
#
_entry.id   567a5bdc9afd1b57dd9c41cd1649bea6
#
_cell.length_a   1.000
_cell.length_b   1.000
_cell.length_c   1.000
_cell.angle_alpha   90.00
_cell.angle_beta   90.00
_cell.angle_gamma   90.00
#
_symmetry.space_group_name_H-M   'P 1'
#
loop_
_entity.id
_entity.type
_entity.pdbx_description
1 polymer ?
#
loop_
_entity_poly.entity_id
_entity_poly.type
_entity_poly.pdbx_seq_one_letter_code
_entity_poly.pdbx_strand_id
1 'polypeptide(L)'
;LKVISRTSSMQYKKTAKKITTVAEELGVGAILEGSVRRAGSRARIVVHLVDPKTEKHLWGDTFDRQLTDIFEVQSAVAQQTTGALSLALSTEERERVEKRETGDAEAYNLYLLGRYHMNKWSGADIQKAIEHFENAIKKDPGYAVAYAGLADAYELLSIGFGSKAPVEYLGLAKSMALKALEMDDTLAEAHTSLAYARWLGDLDWVGAERGFKRALELKSSYVMAHEWYAEYLAALGRHDEALAAIKRAQQLDPLSVPVNRAVGW
;
A
#
# COMPACT_ATOMS: atom_id res chain seq x y z
N LEU A 1 0.85 2.00 -15.68
CA LEU A 1 2.16 1.56 -15.20
C LEU A 1 2.01 0.47 -14.14
N LYS A 2 2.74 -0.65 -14.28
CA LYS A 2 2.83 -1.67 -13.23
C LYS A 2 3.96 -1.29 -12.27
N VAL A 3 3.63 -1.02 -11.02
CA VAL A 3 4.60 -0.78 -9.95
C VAL A 3 4.56 -1.95 -8.98
N ILE A 4 5.70 -2.56 -8.70
CA ILE A 4 5.82 -3.66 -7.74
C ILE A 4 5.63 -3.12 -6.32
N SER A 5 4.94 -3.89 -5.49
CA SER A 5 4.64 -3.51 -4.13
C SER A 5 5.91 -3.32 -3.28
N ARG A 6 5.77 -2.53 -2.22
CA ARG A 6 6.84 -2.33 -1.26
C ARG A 6 7.27 -3.65 -0.60
N THR A 7 6.34 -4.57 -0.36
CA THR A 7 6.60 -5.86 0.30
C THR A 7 7.63 -6.66 -0.45
N SER A 8 7.45 -6.83 -1.77
CA SER A 8 8.41 -7.53 -2.62
C SER A 8 9.72 -6.75 -2.78
N SER A 9 9.66 -5.43 -3.04
CA SER A 9 10.87 -4.62 -3.28
C SER A 9 11.76 -4.53 -2.04
N MET A 10 11.20 -4.50 -0.84
CA MET A 10 11.98 -4.43 0.42
C MET A 10 12.77 -5.70 0.73
N GLN A 11 12.45 -6.84 0.13
CA GLN A 11 13.24 -8.08 0.29
C GLN A 11 14.63 -7.94 -0.34
N TYR A 12 14.80 -7.01 -1.25
CA TYR A 12 16.09 -6.72 -1.89
C TYR A 12 16.87 -5.59 -1.19
N LYS A 13 16.37 -5.04 -0.10
CA LYS A 13 17.11 -4.02 0.66
C LYS A 13 18.44 -4.55 1.14
N LYS A 14 19.54 -3.90 0.72
CA LYS A 14 20.93 -4.32 1.00
C LYS A 14 21.28 -5.71 0.42
N THR A 15 20.60 -6.16 -0.62
CA THR A 15 20.95 -7.41 -1.31
C THR A 15 22.30 -7.31 -2.01
N ALA A 16 23.00 -8.45 -2.10
CA ALA A 16 24.20 -8.59 -2.94
C ALA A 16 23.86 -9.06 -4.38
N LYS A 17 22.57 -9.32 -4.70
CA LYS A 17 22.16 -9.73 -6.03
C LYS A 17 22.38 -8.60 -7.03
N LYS A 18 22.74 -9.00 -8.27
CA LYS A 18 22.83 -8.04 -9.38
C LYS A 18 21.45 -7.46 -9.69
N ILE A 19 21.43 -6.22 -10.16
CA ILE A 19 20.19 -5.50 -10.51
C ILE A 19 19.40 -6.23 -11.62
N THR A 20 20.10 -6.88 -12.56
CA THR A 20 19.50 -7.74 -13.58
C THR A 20 18.71 -8.88 -13.00
N THR A 21 19.29 -9.60 -12.03
CA THR A 21 18.62 -10.72 -11.33
C THR A 21 17.39 -10.25 -10.57
N VAL A 22 17.51 -9.10 -9.87
CA VAL A 22 16.36 -8.50 -9.13
C VAL A 22 15.22 -8.15 -10.11
N ALA A 23 15.56 -7.58 -11.28
CA ALA A 23 14.57 -7.23 -12.28
C ALA A 23 13.86 -8.46 -12.88
N GLU A 24 14.59 -9.53 -13.12
CA GLU A 24 14.04 -10.81 -13.61
C GLU A 24 13.09 -11.43 -12.56
N GLU A 25 13.51 -11.51 -11.29
CA GLU A 25 12.71 -12.06 -10.20
C GLU A 25 11.42 -11.25 -9.96
N LEU A 26 11.44 -9.93 -10.14
CA LEU A 26 10.28 -9.04 -9.98
C LEU A 26 9.48 -8.85 -11.28
N GLY A 27 10.01 -9.25 -12.42
CA GLY A 27 9.37 -9.08 -13.73
C GLY A 27 9.21 -7.60 -14.11
N VAL A 28 10.26 -6.78 -13.91
CA VAL A 28 10.24 -5.33 -14.15
C VAL A 28 11.25 -4.90 -15.21
N GLY A 29 10.93 -3.83 -15.93
CA GLY A 29 11.78 -3.24 -16.97
C GLY A 29 12.62 -2.06 -16.50
N ALA A 30 12.38 -1.53 -15.31
CA ALA A 30 13.16 -0.46 -14.70
C ALA A 30 13.16 -0.62 -13.17
N ILE A 31 14.24 -0.19 -12.53
CA ILE A 31 14.36 -0.20 -11.06
C ILE A 31 14.70 1.21 -10.59
N LEU A 32 13.91 1.68 -9.61
CA LEU A 32 14.22 2.89 -8.85
C LEU A 32 14.98 2.48 -7.60
N GLU A 33 16.22 2.96 -7.48
CA GLU A 33 17.05 2.74 -6.31
C GLU A 33 17.51 4.08 -5.71
N GLY A 34 17.93 4.06 -4.46
CA GLY A 34 18.42 5.27 -3.84
C GLY A 34 18.93 5.07 -2.41
N SER A 35 19.47 6.15 -1.87
CA SER A 35 19.93 6.21 -0.49
C SER A 35 19.44 7.46 0.21
N VAL A 36 19.22 7.33 1.51
CA VAL A 36 18.86 8.47 2.38
C VAL A 36 19.91 8.59 3.45
N ARG A 37 20.53 9.76 3.58
CA ARG A 37 21.45 10.12 4.66
C ARG A 37 20.85 11.27 5.44
N ARG A 38 20.68 11.06 6.74
CA ARG A 38 20.14 12.08 7.66
C ARG A 38 21.26 12.74 8.44
N ALA A 39 21.19 14.06 8.56
CA ALA A 39 22.06 14.87 9.43
C ALA A 39 21.20 15.91 10.16
N GLY A 40 20.89 15.65 11.43
CA GLY A 40 19.96 16.48 12.21
C GLY A 40 18.56 16.53 11.58
N SER A 41 18.09 17.73 11.25
CA SER A 41 16.80 18.01 10.58
C SER A 41 16.86 17.93 9.05
N ARG A 42 18.04 17.72 8.46
CA ARG A 42 18.22 17.61 7.00
C ARG A 42 18.38 16.18 6.54
N ALA A 43 17.88 15.91 5.34
CA ALA A 43 18.10 14.63 4.66
C ALA A 43 18.68 14.89 3.26
N ARG A 44 19.71 14.14 2.91
CA ARG A 44 20.19 14.01 1.53
C ARG A 44 19.65 12.71 0.97
N ILE A 45 18.88 12.82 -0.11
CA ILE A 45 18.22 11.71 -0.79
C ILE A 45 18.81 11.65 -2.19
N VAL A 46 19.44 10.53 -2.53
CA VAL A 46 19.97 10.26 -3.87
C VAL A 46 19.09 9.20 -4.49
N VAL A 47 18.61 9.42 -5.71
CA VAL A 47 17.70 8.52 -6.42
C VAL A 47 18.21 8.30 -7.83
N HIS A 48 18.18 7.04 -8.29
CA HIS A 48 18.51 6.65 -9.65
C HIS A 48 17.43 5.73 -10.22
N LEU A 49 16.98 6.01 -11.44
CA LEU A 49 16.20 5.08 -12.24
C LEU A 49 17.15 4.36 -13.19
N VAL A 50 17.19 3.05 -13.13
CA VAL A 50 18.16 2.21 -13.83
C VAL A 50 17.43 1.27 -14.79
N ASP A 51 17.94 1.15 -16.02
CA ASP A 51 17.62 0.05 -16.91
C ASP A 51 18.40 -1.20 -16.46
N PRO A 52 17.75 -2.25 -15.98
CA PRO A 52 18.45 -3.40 -15.44
C PRO A 52 19.16 -4.24 -16.51
N LYS A 53 18.79 -4.13 -17.81
CA LYS A 53 19.42 -4.88 -18.89
C LYS A 53 20.76 -4.29 -19.30
N THR A 54 20.86 -2.97 -19.30
CA THR A 54 22.05 -2.25 -19.74
C THR A 54 22.85 -1.68 -18.57
N GLU A 55 22.31 -1.73 -17.36
CA GLU A 55 22.82 -1.11 -16.13
C GLU A 55 23.05 0.42 -16.28
N LYS A 56 22.41 1.04 -17.28
CA LYS A 56 22.50 2.48 -17.50
C LYS A 56 21.47 3.23 -16.64
N HIS A 57 21.90 4.34 -16.10
CA HIS A 57 20.99 5.28 -15.45
C HIS A 57 20.14 5.98 -16.51
N LEU A 58 18.82 5.75 -16.45
CA LEU A 58 17.82 6.45 -17.26
C LEU A 58 17.60 7.86 -16.73
N TRP A 59 17.68 8.00 -15.41
CA TRP A 59 17.57 9.27 -14.71
C TRP A 59 18.20 9.14 -13.30
N GLY A 60 18.63 10.27 -12.74
CA GLY A 60 19.08 10.36 -11.36
C GLY A 60 19.10 11.79 -10.87
N ASP A 61 18.80 11.99 -9.57
CA ASP A 61 18.82 13.28 -8.93
C ASP A 61 19.24 13.18 -7.46
N THR A 62 19.62 14.32 -6.88
CA THR A 62 19.99 14.45 -5.47
C THR A 62 19.20 15.56 -4.82
N PHE A 63 18.39 15.21 -3.82
CA PHE A 63 17.60 16.15 -3.04
C PHE A 63 18.27 16.37 -1.69
N ASP A 64 18.60 17.62 -1.38
CA ASP A 64 19.12 18.04 -0.07
C ASP A 64 18.07 18.97 0.55
N ARG A 65 17.27 18.45 1.49
CA ARG A 65 16.05 19.11 1.99
C ARG A 65 15.94 18.98 3.50
N GLN A 66 15.11 19.86 4.09
CA GLN A 66 14.62 19.68 5.46
C GLN A 66 13.70 18.46 5.52
N LEU A 67 13.66 17.78 6.67
CA LEU A 67 12.73 16.64 6.86
C LEU A 67 11.25 17.05 6.83
N THR A 68 10.97 18.32 7.08
CA THR A 68 9.63 18.93 6.91
C THR A 68 9.17 18.95 5.46
N ASP A 69 10.13 18.95 4.52
CA ASP A 69 9.85 19.08 3.07
C ASP A 69 9.76 17.71 2.38
N ILE A 70 9.61 16.64 3.16
CA ILE A 70 9.63 15.26 2.62
C ILE A 70 8.56 15.02 1.55
N PHE A 71 7.39 15.64 1.69
CA PHE A 71 6.30 15.53 0.72
C PHE A 71 6.66 16.14 -0.64
N GLU A 72 7.39 17.26 -0.64
CA GLU A 72 7.86 17.89 -1.88
C GLU A 72 8.87 16.99 -2.60
N VAL A 73 9.76 16.33 -1.83
CA VAL A 73 10.70 15.36 -2.39
C VAL A 73 9.97 14.18 -3.01
N GLN A 74 8.96 13.63 -2.33
CA GLN A 74 8.19 12.49 -2.85
C GLN A 74 7.47 12.84 -4.15
N SER A 75 6.80 13.99 -4.21
CA SER A 75 6.13 14.46 -5.42
C SER A 75 7.13 14.71 -6.55
N ALA A 76 8.28 15.35 -6.28
CA ALA A 76 9.32 15.59 -7.25
C ALA A 76 9.91 14.27 -7.81
N VAL A 77 10.21 13.30 -6.94
CA VAL A 77 10.71 11.97 -7.36
C VAL A 77 9.69 11.27 -8.26
N ALA A 78 8.41 11.27 -7.88
CA ALA A 78 7.36 10.63 -8.67
C ALA A 78 7.20 11.27 -10.05
N GLN A 79 7.13 12.61 -10.12
CA GLN A 79 7.00 13.35 -11.39
C GLN A 79 8.21 13.13 -12.31
N GLN A 80 9.42 13.21 -11.77
CA GLN A 80 10.64 13.06 -12.55
C GLN A 80 10.85 11.61 -13.03
N THR A 81 10.49 10.63 -12.19
CA THR A 81 10.54 9.21 -12.58
C THR A 81 9.56 8.92 -13.73
N THR A 82 8.33 9.44 -13.66
CA THR A 82 7.35 9.27 -14.75
C THR A 82 7.79 9.96 -16.02
N GLY A 83 8.40 11.15 -15.93
CA GLY A 83 9.00 11.84 -17.06
C GLY A 83 10.15 11.06 -17.71
N ALA A 84 11.05 10.50 -16.91
CA ALA A 84 12.17 9.69 -17.38
C ALA A 84 11.72 8.39 -18.07
N LEU A 85 10.57 7.84 -17.66
CA LEU A 85 9.94 6.68 -18.32
C LEU A 85 9.10 7.07 -19.54
N SER A 86 9.11 8.34 -19.93
CA SER A 86 8.29 8.89 -21.04
C SER A 86 6.78 8.61 -20.87
N LEU A 87 6.32 8.56 -19.66
CA LEU A 87 4.91 8.34 -19.32
C LEU A 87 4.17 9.66 -19.26
N ALA A 88 3.11 9.79 -20.04
CA ALA A 88 2.18 10.90 -19.93
C ALA A 88 1.19 10.59 -18.81
N LEU A 89 1.27 11.33 -17.70
CA LEU A 89 0.26 11.27 -16.66
C LEU A 89 -1.00 12.03 -17.09
N SER A 90 -2.17 11.46 -16.84
CA SER A 90 -3.44 12.19 -16.93
C SER A 90 -3.50 13.32 -15.89
N THR A 91 -4.45 14.23 -16.03
CA THR A 91 -4.66 15.31 -15.04
C THR A 91 -4.97 14.73 -13.66
N GLU A 92 -5.84 13.73 -13.60
CA GLU A 92 -6.20 13.06 -12.34
C GLU A 92 -5.00 12.31 -11.71
N GLU A 93 -4.13 11.69 -12.53
CA GLU A 93 -2.92 11.03 -12.03
C GLU A 93 -1.92 12.05 -11.47
N ARG A 94 -1.78 13.21 -12.09
CA ARG A 94 -0.94 14.31 -11.56
C ARG A 94 -1.47 14.83 -10.24
N GLU A 95 -2.76 15.10 -10.14
CA GLU A 95 -3.41 15.54 -8.91
C GLU A 95 -3.21 14.53 -7.78
N ARG A 96 -3.29 13.23 -8.05
CA ARG A 96 -3.00 12.17 -7.06
C ARG A 96 -1.54 12.18 -6.59
N VAL A 97 -0.58 12.42 -7.49
CA VAL A 97 0.85 12.52 -7.13
C VAL A 97 1.13 13.76 -6.28
N GLU A 98 0.38 14.84 -6.51
CA GLU A 98 0.53 16.12 -5.80
C GLU A 98 -0.30 16.18 -4.51
N LYS A 99 -1.32 15.32 -4.37
CA LYS A 99 -2.20 15.27 -3.20
C LYS A 99 -1.40 14.95 -1.95
N ARG A 100 -1.43 15.87 -1.00
CA ARG A 100 -0.91 15.63 0.36
C ARG A 100 -2.01 15.01 1.20
N GLU A 101 -1.75 13.83 1.74
CA GLU A 101 -2.70 13.11 2.60
C GLU A 101 -2.77 13.71 4.01
N THR A 102 -1.73 14.42 4.43
CA THR A 102 -1.64 15.18 5.68
C THR A 102 -0.62 16.33 5.52
N GLY A 103 -0.81 17.41 6.25
CA GLY A 103 0.18 18.48 6.41
C GLY A 103 1.15 18.26 7.58
N ASP A 104 0.88 17.29 8.44
CA ASP A 104 1.67 16.98 9.63
C ASP A 104 2.71 15.90 9.37
N ALA A 105 4.00 16.28 9.35
CA ALA A 105 5.10 15.36 9.10
C ALA A 105 5.26 14.30 10.22
N GLU A 106 4.85 14.60 11.44
CA GLU A 106 4.87 13.63 12.55
C GLU A 106 3.76 12.59 12.39
N ALA A 107 2.53 13.03 12.04
CA ALA A 107 1.43 12.14 11.71
C ALA A 107 1.80 11.20 10.56
N TYR A 108 2.41 11.73 9.52
CA TYR A 108 2.90 10.94 8.40
C TYR A 108 3.94 9.90 8.81
N ASN A 109 4.93 10.28 9.61
CA ASN A 109 5.93 9.34 10.11
C ASN A 109 5.32 8.22 10.96
N LEU A 110 4.36 8.54 11.81
CA LEU A 110 3.62 7.57 12.60
C LEU A 110 2.83 6.61 11.70
N TYR A 111 2.16 7.11 10.68
CA TYR A 111 1.49 6.27 9.69
C TYR A 111 2.47 5.30 9.00
N LEU A 112 3.63 5.78 8.58
CA LEU A 112 4.66 4.92 7.96
C LEU A 112 5.19 3.83 8.91
N LEU A 113 5.32 4.13 10.21
CA LEU A 113 5.67 3.14 11.23
C LEU A 113 4.55 2.10 11.39
N GLY A 114 3.28 2.52 11.40
CA GLY A 114 2.14 1.62 11.38
C GLY A 114 2.20 0.65 10.21
N ARG A 115 2.38 1.15 8.99
CA ARG A 115 2.53 0.33 7.76
C ARG A 115 3.75 -0.60 7.83
N TYR A 116 4.85 -0.14 8.41
CA TYR A 116 6.04 -0.98 8.60
C TYR A 116 5.76 -2.17 9.51
N HIS A 117 5.06 -1.95 10.63
CA HIS A 117 4.71 -3.02 11.56
C HIS A 117 3.67 -3.99 10.98
N MET A 118 2.65 -3.50 10.28
CA MET A 118 1.68 -4.37 9.59
C MET A 118 2.34 -5.39 8.66
N ASN A 119 3.36 -4.98 7.92
CA ASN A 119 4.06 -5.83 6.95
C ASN A 119 4.86 -6.98 7.57
N LYS A 120 4.97 -7.06 8.90
CA LYS A 120 5.65 -8.16 9.59
C LYS A 120 4.75 -9.36 9.91
N TRP A 121 3.45 -9.22 9.74
CA TRP A 121 2.46 -10.29 9.89
C TRP A 121 2.56 -11.06 11.21
N SER A 122 2.73 -10.38 12.34
CA SER A 122 2.66 -10.95 13.67
C SER A 122 1.64 -10.19 14.53
N GLY A 123 0.95 -10.88 15.45
CA GLY A 123 -0.03 -10.23 16.33
C GLY A 123 0.57 -9.08 17.14
N ALA A 124 1.80 -9.25 17.63
CA ALA A 124 2.50 -8.20 18.37
C ALA A 124 2.85 -6.99 17.50
N ASP A 125 3.21 -7.20 16.24
CA ASP A 125 3.50 -6.10 15.32
C ASP A 125 2.21 -5.42 14.84
N ILE A 126 1.11 -6.17 14.61
CA ILE A 126 -0.19 -5.57 14.28
C ILE A 126 -0.68 -4.67 15.43
N GLN A 127 -0.48 -5.08 16.69
CA GLN A 127 -0.82 -4.23 17.84
C GLN A 127 0.00 -2.93 17.85
N LYS A 128 1.31 -2.98 17.56
CA LYS A 128 2.14 -1.79 17.40
C LYS A 128 1.69 -0.91 16.22
N ALA A 129 1.24 -1.52 15.14
CA ALA A 129 0.69 -0.78 14.00
C ALA A 129 -0.55 0.03 14.41
N ILE A 130 -1.46 -0.57 15.19
CA ILE A 130 -2.63 0.11 15.75
C ILE A 130 -2.20 1.32 16.59
N GLU A 131 -1.28 1.14 17.53
CA GLU A 131 -0.76 2.24 18.37
C GLU A 131 -0.20 3.40 17.51
N HIS A 132 0.53 3.08 16.46
CA HIS A 132 1.08 4.09 15.56
C HIS A 132 0.00 4.81 14.74
N PHE A 133 -0.99 4.11 14.20
CA PHE A 133 -2.11 4.73 13.49
C PHE A 133 -2.97 5.60 14.40
N GLU A 134 -3.27 5.13 15.61
CA GLU A 134 -3.99 5.93 16.62
C GLU A 134 -3.23 7.21 16.99
N ASN A 135 -1.91 7.12 17.13
CA ASN A 135 -1.08 8.30 17.39
C ASN A 135 -1.00 9.23 16.19
N ALA A 136 -0.99 8.72 14.95
CA ALA A 136 -1.10 9.54 13.75
C ALA A 136 -2.44 10.32 13.72
N ILE A 137 -3.54 9.64 14.04
CA ILE A 137 -4.89 10.24 14.13
C ILE A 137 -4.96 11.30 15.25
N LYS A 138 -4.30 11.06 16.39
CA LYS A 138 -4.22 12.07 17.48
C LYS A 138 -3.47 13.34 17.05
N LYS A 139 -2.46 13.20 16.19
CA LYS A 139 -1.69 14.34 15.65
C LYS A 139 -2.47 15.09 14.59
N ASP A 140 -3.10 14.37 13.68
CA ASP A 140 -3.94 14.92 12.63
C ASP A 140 -5.27 14.13 12.56
N PRO A 141 -6.33 14.61 13.21
CA PRO A 141 -7.64 13.98 13.17
C PRO A 141 -8.29 13.95 11.78
N GLY A 142 -7.80 14.75 10.83
CA GLY A 142 -8.24 14.75 9.43
C GLY A 142 -7.49 13.78 8.53
N TYR A 143 -6.53 13.02 9.07
CA TYR A 143 -5.68 12.13 8.27
C TYR A 143 -6.42 10.84 7.88
N ALA A 144 -7.24 10.89 6.84
CA ALA A 144 -8.11 9.81 6.37
C ALA A 144 -7.37 8.48 6.15
N VAL A 145 -6.16 8.52 5.58
CA VAL A 145 -5.35 7.32 5.29
C VAL A 145 -4.91 6.60 6.57
N ALA A 146 -4.74 7.31 7.69
CA ALA A 146 -4.43 6.68 8.97
C ALA A 146 -5.63 5.89 9.53
N TYR A 147 -6.86 6.37 9.32
CA TYR A 147 -8.07 5.60 9.64
C TYR A 147 -8.21 4.37 8.77
N ALA A 148 -7.91 4.45 7.47
CA ALA A 148 -7.91 3.29 6.59
C ALA A 148 -6.85 2.26 7.03
N GLY A 149 -5.63 2.71 7.40
CA GLY A 149 -4.60 1.83 7.96
C GLY A 149 -5.01 1.15 9.27
N LEU A 150 -5.76 1.86 10.12
CA LEU A 150 -6.30 1.29 11.36
C LEU A 150 -7.41 0.26 11.08
N ALA A 151 -8.24 0.47 10.04
CA ALA A 151 -9.21 -0.51 9.58
C ALA A 151 -8.53 -1.79 9.12
N ASP A 152 -7.52 -1.68 8.23
CA ASP A 152 -6.70 -2.81 7.77
C ASP A 152 -6.10 -3.60 8.95
N ALA A 153 -5.60 -2.90 9.97
CA ALA A 153 -5.00 -3.55 11.14
C ALA A 153 -6.03 -4.35 11.96
N TYR A 154 -7.24 -3.82 12.14
CA TYR A 154 -8.32 -4.55 12.82
C TYR A 154 -8.78 -5.77 12.02
N GLU A 155 -8.81 -5.72 10.70
CA GLU A 155 -9.11 -6.87 9.85
C GLU A 155 -8.07 -7.98 10.01
N LEU A 156 -6.80 -7.65 10.04
CA LEU A 156 -5.75 -8.63 10.32
C LEU A 156 -5.92 -9.27 11.70
N LEU A 157 -6.39 -8.52 12.71
CA LEU A 157 -6.72 -9.12 14.00
C LEU A 157 -7.93 -10.08 13.91
N SER A 158 -8.88 -9.85 13.01
CA SER A 158 -10.05 -10.72 12.85
C SER A 158 -9.72 -12.09 12.27
N ILE A 159 -8.65 -12.21 11.47
CA ILE A 159 -8.25 -13.46 10.80
C ILE A 159 -7.31 -14.36 11.63
N GLY A 160 -7.22 -14.14 12.94
CA GLY A 160 -6.50 -15.04 13.85
C GLY A 160 -5.31 -14.44 14.59
N PHE A 161 -5.01 -13.16 14.39
CA PHE A 161 -3.96 -12.47 15.14
C PHE A 161 -4.46 -11.78 16.41
N GLY A 162 -5.79 -11.66 16.58
CA GLY A 162 -6.42 -10.98 17.71
C GLY A 162 -6.83 -11.90 18.85
N SER A 163 -7.13 -11.30 20.00
CA SER A 163 -7.61 -11.98 21.21
C SER A 163 -9.12 -11.92 21.40
N LYS A 164 -9.82 -11.06 20.64
CA LYS A 164 -11.28 -10.91 20.68
C LYS A 164 -11.94 -11.76 19.58
N ALA A 165 -13.28 -11.87 19.66
CA ALA A 165 -14.04 -12.50 18.59
C ALA A 165 -13.86 -11.75 17.25
N PRO A 166 -13.73 -12.46 16.10
CA PRO A 166 -13.54 -11.83 14.79
C PRO A 166 -14.56 -10.72 14.49
N VAL A 167 -15.82 -10.91 14.83
CA VAL A 167 -16.91 -9.94 14.59
C VAL A 167 -16.68 -8.60 15.31
N GLU A 168 -16.05 -8.60 16.47
CA GLU A 168 -15.72 -7.37 17.19
C GLU A 168 -14.69 -6.54 16.44
N TYR A 169 -13.64 -7.21 15.91
CA TYR A 169 -12.62 -6.55 15.11
C TYR A 169 -13.17 -6.06 13.77
N LEU A 170 -14.04 -6.83 13.12
CA LEU A 170 -14.72 -6.40 11.88
C LEU A 170 -15.62 -5.19 12.11
N GLY A 171 -16.29 -5.09 13.26
CA GLY A 171 -17.05 -3.90 13.65
C GLY A 171 -16.17 -2.65 13.82
N LEU A 172 -14.98 -2.81 14.43
CA LEU A 172 -13.99 -1.73 14.55
C LEU A 172 -13.45 -1.32 13.18
N ALA A 173 -13.07 -2.30 12.36
CA ALA A 173 -12.58 -2.05 11.00
C ALA A 173 -13.61 -1.27 10.17
N LYS A 174 -14.86 -1.70 10.18
CA LYS A 174 -15.97 -1.02 9.50
C LYS A 174 -16.13 0.44 9.96
N SER A 175 -16.06 0.68 11.27
CA SER A 175 -16.18 2.04 11.82
C SER A 175 -15.04 2.94 11.35
N MET A 176 -13.80 2.44 11.32
CA MET A 176 -12.64 3.20 10.86
C MET A 176 -12.68 3.43 9.35
N ALA A 177 -13.05 2.43 8.58
CA ALA A 177 -13.20 2.58 7.12
C ALA A 177 -14.28 3.61 6.75
N LEU A 178 -15.42 3.63 7.43
CA LEU A 178 -16.44 4.65 7.24
C LEU A 178 -15.94 6.06 7.56
N LYS A 179 -15.22 6.24 8.66
CA LYS A 179 -14.60 7.52 9.01
C LYS A 179 -13.60 7.99 7.96
N ALA A 180 -12.79 7.08 7.42
CA ALA A 180 -11.87 7.39 6.34
C ALA A 180 -12.61 7.88 5.10
N LEU A 181 -13.71 7.21 4.71
CA LEU A 181 -14.52 7.56 3.54
C LEU A 181 -15.33 8.85 3.72
N GLU A 182 -15.72 9.21 4.95
CA GLU A 182 -16.33 10.52 5.24
C GLU A 182 -15.37 11.69 4.96
N MET A 183 -14.06 11.47 5.12
CA MET A 183 -13.01 12.47 4.88
C MET A 183 -12.51 12.46 3.43
N ASP A 184 -12.39 11.26 2.84
CA ASP A 184 -11.88 11.03 1.48
C ASP A 184 -12.50 9.78 0.88
N ASP A 185 -13.53 9.96 0.06
CA ASP A 185 -14.26 8.89 -0.62
C ASP A 185 -13.50 8.27 -1.80
N THR A 186 -12.31 8.76 -2.11
CA THR A 186 -11.42 8.22 -3.15
C THR A 186 -10.38 7.23 -2.63
N LEU A 187 -10.39 6.89 -1.34
CA LEU A 187 -9.46 5.95 -0.73
C LEU A 187 -9.84 4.50 -1.07
N ALA A 188 -9.07 3.89 -1.99
CA ALA A 188 -9.25 2.48 -2.35
C ALA A 188 -9.06 1.55 -1.15
N GLU A 189 -8.14 1.88 -0.25
CA GLU A 189 -7.86 1.18 1.00
C GLU A 189 -9.13 1.10 1.86
N ALA A 190 -9.78 2.23 2.10
CA ALA A 190 -10.98 2.29 2.93
C ALA A 190 -12.19 1.57 2.30
N HIS A 191 -12.35 1.66 0.97
CA HIS A 191 -13.36 0.87 0.26
C HIS A 191 -13.11 -0.63 0.39
N THR A 192 -11.84 -1.07 0.33
CA THR A 192 -11.47 -2.48 0.48
C THR A 192 -11.81 -2.99 1.88
N SER A 193 -11.41 -2.25 2.92
CA SER A 193 -11.68 -2.60 4.31
C SER A 193 -13.18 -2.61 4.60
N LEU A 194 -13.93 -1.61 4.12
CA LEU A 194 -15.38 -1.61 4.28
C LEU A 194 -16.05 -2.80 3.58
N ALA A 195 -15.56 -3.18 2.38
CA ALA A 195 -16.08 -4.33 1.65
C ALA A 195 -15.83 -5.64 2.41
N TYR A 196 -14.63 -5.82 2.95
CA TYR A 196 -14.27 -7.00 3.74
C TYR A 196 -15.12 -7.13 5.00
N ALA A 197 -15.26 -6.03 5.74
CA ALA A 197 -16.10 -6.00 6.93
C ALA A 197 -17.59 -6.24 6.64
N ARG A 198 -18.12 -5.75 5.52
CA ARG A 198 -19.49 -6.04 5.06
C ARG A 198 -19.68 -7.51 4.72
N TRP A 199 -18.71 -8.11 4.02
CA TRP A 199 -18.79 -9.52 3.65
C TRP A 199 -18.80 -10.43 4.88
N LEU A 200 -17.78 -10.34 5.74
CA LEU A 200 -17.61 -11.28 6.84
C LEU A 200 -18.33 -10.86 8.14
N GLY A 201 -18.54 -9.56 8.35
CA GLY A 201 -19.20 -9.04 9.54
C GLY A 201 -20.71 -8.92 9.40
N ASP A 202 -21.17 -8.34 8.28
CA ASP A 202 -22.60 -8.04 8.07
C ASP A 202 -23.29 -9.09 7.18
N LEU A 203 -22.56 -9.98 6.51
CA LEU A 203 -23.03 -10.87 5.44
C LEU A 203 -23.70 -10.12 4.26
N ASP A 204 -23.32 -8.85 4.05
CA ASP A 204 -23.76 -8.02 2.95
C ASP A 204 -22.91 -8.29 1.70
N TRP A 205 -23.20 -9.39 1.02
CA TRP A 205 -22.51 -9.83 -0.19
C TRP A 205 -22.56 -8.79 -1.32
N VAL A 206 -23.71 -8.16 -1.53
CA VAL A 206 -23.89 -7.19 -2.60
C VAL A 206 -23.13 -5.91 -2.34
N GLY A 207 -23.19 -5.41 -1.10
CA GLY A 207 -22.41 -4.23 -0.68
C GLY A 207 -20.91 -4.47 -0.71
N ALA A 208 -20.47 -5.68 -0.35
CA ALA A 208 -19.07 -6.08 -0.42
C ALA A 208 -18.55 -6.08 -1.86
N GLU A 209 -19.26 -6.70 -2.81
CA GLU A 209 -18.84 -6.72 -4.21
C GLU A 209 -18.70 -5.31 -4.79
N ARG A 210 -19.68 -4.45 -4.52
CA ARG A 210 -19.61 -3.03 -4.95
C ARG A 210 -18.37 -2.33 -4.37
N GLY A 211 -18.07 -2.57 -3.10
CA GLY A 211 -16.91 -1.96 -2.43
C GLY A 211 -15.58 -2.42 -3.03
N PHE A 212 -15.39 -3.73 -3.26
CA PHE A 212 -14.18 -4.24 -3.90
C PHE A 212 -14.01 -3.72 -5.33
N LYS A 213 -15.07 -3.71 -6.13
CA LYS A 213 -15.03 -3.13 -7.49
C LYS A 213 -14.65 -1.66 -7.46
N ARG A 214 -15.26 -0.89 -6.54
CA ARG A 214 -14.95 0.53 -6.38
C ARG A 214 -13.48 0.76 -5.99
N ALA A 215 -12.94 -0.04 -5.07
CA ALA A 215 -11.53 0.03 -4.70
C ALA A 215 -10.61 -0.22 -5.91
N LEU A 216 -10.91 -1.21 -6.76
CA LEU A 216 -10.13 -1.53 -7.95
C LEU A 216 -10.27 -0.51 -9.07
N GLU A 217 -11.41 0.17 -9.20
CA GLU A 217 -11.58 1.33 -10.08
C GLU A 217 -10.70 2.49 -9.63
N LEU A 218 -10.67 2.79 -8.33
CA LEU A 218 -9.88 3.87 -7.78
C LEU A 218 -8.37 3.58 -7.83
N LYS A 219 -7.96 2.32 -7.58
CA LYS A 219 -6.56 1.91 -7.54
C LYS A 219 -6.38 0.47 -8.05
N SER A 220 -6.31 0.32 -9.36
CA SER A 220 -6.17 -0.98 -10.04
C SER A 220 -4.88 -1.76 -9.68
N SER A 221 -3.93 -1.14 -8.98
CA SER A 221 -2.71 -1.74 -8.48
C SER A 221 -2.73 -2.08 -6.98
N TYR A 222 -3.89 -1.98 -6.31
CA TYR A 222 -3.98 -2.25 -4.89
C TYR A 222 -4.06 -3.76 -4.63
N VAL A 223 -2.95 -4.33 -4.19
CA VAL A 223 -2.75 -5.78 -4.00
C VAL A 223 -3.81 -6.38 -3.08
N MET A 224 -4.06 -5.77 -1.93
CA MET A 224 -4.99 -6.28 -0.92
C MET A 224 -6.44 -6.33 -1.44
N ALA A 225 -6.85 -5.35 -2.26
CA ALA A 225 -8.17 -5.39 -2.91
C ALA A 225 -8.31 -6.59 -3.86
N HIS A 226 -7.27 -6.90 -4.64
CA HIS A 226 -7.28 -8.08 -5.50
C HIS A 226 -7.28 -9.39 -4.70
N GLU A 227 -6.50 -9.47 -3.61
CA GLU A 227 -6.41 -10.64 -2.73
C GLU A 227 -7.77 -10.92 -2.08
N TRP A 228 -8.35 -9.96 -1.39
CA TRP A 228 -9.62 -10.15 -0.67
C TRP A 228 -10.82 -10.29 -1.60
N TYR A 229 -10.79 -9.60 -2.75
CA TYR A 229 -11.82 -9.83 -3.76
C TYR A 229 -11.75 -11.22 -4.35
N ALA A 230 -10.55 -11.80 -4.50
CA ALA A 230 -10.40 -13.20 -4.93
C ALA A 230 -10.98 -14.19 -3.89
N GLU A 231 -10.72 -13.96 -2.59
CA GLU A 231 -11.31 -14.78 -1.52
C GLU A 231 -12.85 -14.66 -1.50
N TYR A 232 -13.38 -13.46 -1.66
CA TYR A 232 -14.82 -13.21 -1.78
C TYR A 232 -15.43 -13.96 -2.99
N LEU A 233 -14.80 -13.86 -4.16
CA LEU A 233 -15.26 -14.54 -5.38
C LEU A 233 -15.21 -16.08 -5.24
N ALA A 234 -14.15 -16.59 -4.62
CA ALA A 234 -14.03 -18.02 -4.32
C ALA A 234 -15.15 -18.51 -3.40
N ALA A 235 -15.51 -17.72 -2.38
CA ALA A 235 -16.63 -18.05 -1.48
C ALA A 235 -18.00 -18.07 -2.20
N LEU A 236 -18.14 -17.34 -3.31
CA LEU A 236 -19.31 -17.38 -4.18
C LEU A 236 -19.28 -18.50 -5.23
N GLY A 237 -18.20 -19.32 -5.29
CA GLY A 237 -18.00 -20.33 -6.33
C GLY A 237 -17.59 -19.77 -7.70
N ARG A 238 -17.24 -18.47 -7.79
CA ARG A 238 -16.79 -17.80 -9.01
C ARG A 238 -15.29 -17.99 -9.23
N HIS A 239 -14.87 -19.24 -9.37
CA HIS A 239 -13.46 -19.65 -9.30
C HIS A 239 -12.59 -19.05 -10.40
N ASP A 240 -13.08 -18.93 -11.64
CA ASP A 240 -12.30 -18.33 -12.73
C ASP A 240 -11.99 -16.86 -12.48
N GLU A 241 -12.95 -16.11 -11.96
CA GLU A 241 -12.78 -14.70 -11.60
C GLU A 241 -11.85 -14.56 -10.38
N ALA A 242 -11.99 -15.44 -9.39
CA ALA A 242 -11.12 -15.48 -8.22
C ALA A 242 -9.65 -15.74 -8.65
N LEU A 243 -9.44 -16.70 -9.56
CA LEU A 243 -8.11 -16.99 -10.08
C LEU A 243 -7.52 -15.81 -10.87
N ALA A 244 -8.33 -15.10 -11.64
CA ALA A 244 -7.87 -13.90 -12.35
C ALA A 244 -7.46 -12.79 -11.38
N ALA A 245 -8.24 -12.55 -10.32
CA ALA A 245 -7.96 -11.55 -9.30
C ALA A 245 -6.68 -11.87 -8.51
N ILE A 246 -6.52 -13.11 -8.03
CA ILE A 246 -5.34 -13.48 -7.24
C ILE A 246 -4.05 -13.51 -8.09
N LYS A 247 -4.12 -13.92 -9.36
CA LYS A 247 -3.00 -13.79 -10.29
C LYS A 247 -2.59 -12.33 -10.51
N ARG A 248 -3.57 -11.43 -10.51
CA ARG A 248 -3.26 -9.99 -10.59
C ARG A 248 -2.56 -9.49 -9.33
N ALA A 249 -3.01 -9.89 -8.14
CA ALA A 249 -2.30 -9.63 -6.89
C ALA A 249 -0.85 -10.14 -6.93
N GLN A 250 -0.65 -11.38 -7.39
CA GLN A 250 0.68 -11.99 -7.52
C GLN A 250 1.60 -11.24 -8.50
N GLN A 251 1.06 -10.74 -9.62
CA GLN A 251 1.83 -9.91 -10.54
C GLN A 251 2.29 -8.60 -9.91
N LEU A 252 1.50 -8.03 -9.00
CA LEU A 252 1.79 -6.77 -8.32
C LEU A 252 2.70 -6.96 -7.09
N ASP A 253 2.60 -8.12 -6.44
CA ASP A 253 3.40 -8.49 -5.26
C ASP A 253 3.88 -9.95 -5.32
N PRO A 254 4.84 -10.27 -6.21
CA PRO A 254 5.24 -11.64 -6.52
C PRO A 254 5.87 -12.40 -5.34
N LEU A 255 6.39 -11.69 -4.34
CA LEU A 255 7.04 -12.27 -3.17
C LEU A 255 6.17 -12.19 -1.90
N SER A 256 4.92 -11.76 -2.02
CA SER A 256 3.97 -11.74 -0.91
C SER A 256 3.61 -13.16 -0.46
N VAL A 257 3.87 -13.46 0.81
CA VAL A 257 3.52 -14.78 1.38
C VAL A 257 2.00 -14.98 1.40
N PRO A 258 1.16 -14.02 1.84
CA PRO A 258 -0.30 -14.17 1.80
C PRO A 258 -0.84 -14.44 0.40
N VAL A 259 -0.44 -13.62 -0.57
CA VAL A 259 -0.88 -13.77 -1.98
C VAL A 259 -0.48 -15.13 -2.55
N ASN A 260 0.78 -15.55 -2.34
CA ASN A 260 1.26 -16.84 -2.87
C ASN A 260 0.57 -18.04 -2.19
N ARG A 261 0.20 -17.91 -0.92
CA ARG A 261 -0.63 -18.91 -0.25
C ARG A 261 -2.02 -19.00 -0.89
N ALA A 262 -2.66 -17.87 -1.17
CA ALA A 262 -3.98 -17.83 -1.78
C ALA A 262 -4.01 -18.37 -3.22
N VAL A 263 -2.91 -18.23 -3.98
CA VAL A 263 -2.78 -18.85 -5.33
C VAL A 263 -2.78 -20.39 -5.26
N GLY A 264 -2.32 -20.97 -4.16
CA GLY A 264 -2.22 -22.41 -3.97
C GLY A 264 -3.54 -23.10 -3.55
N TRP A 265 -4.61 -22.35 -3.38
CA TRP A 265 -5.96 -22.85 -3.04
C TRP A 265 -6.82 -22.91 -4.28
#